data_8471ead61fdffa30b355035f2e923faf
#
_entry.id   8471ead61fdffa30b355035f2e923faf
#
_cell.length_a   1.000
_cell.length_b   1.000
_cell.length_c   1.000
_cell.angle_alpha   90.00
_cell.angle_beta   90.00
_cell.angle_gamma   90.00
#
_symmetry.space_group_name_H-M   'P 1'
#
loop_
_entity.id
_entity.type
_entity.pdbx_description
1 polymer ?
#
loop_
_entity_poly.entity_id
_entity_poly.type
_entity_poly.pdbx_seq_one_letter_code
_entity_poly.pdbx_strand_id
1 'polypeptide(L)'
;MNSRKKLVLALGVTAGALAGVYCGVSIYFINHFYQGTKVAGVDFSMKTVDEAETYFAKQIDNYSLTVSPKEGAKENITGADISMKYREGKGLEKALEKQNAFFWPSMFWKKMDINIKTKFDYDQTKLEEQIQKLKCFQNNEDKTDPVSAKPEFNGDKFVVKQEVLGTKVDQEVMKSKLISAVERLEDKFDLAEEDCYLKPRYTSESKEVAAARDTLNDYCSASIVYDMPPVQEVVDKKLISTWLSWDDNMNVTFHEDSVREFMNQFAAKYETLYSTRPLTTPTGKATEVSGGTYGWAIDEAAEAEVLIASIKNREVVTKEPPYIQRAAVHEAQDWGKTFIEVDLTEQHMWYIADGNVAFETDVVTGRPYEHSTPAGVYSILWMTMNTVLVGNIDPETGEPEYRTPVNYWMPVTYSGVGFHDAIWQPYFGGDLYWSNGSHGCINMPLDGAATLYSMIVPGTPVVMHY
;
A
#
# COMPACT_ATOMS: atom_id res chain seq x y z
N MET A 1 20.32 -79.01 -84.98
CA MET A 1 20.08 -78.90 -83.54
C MET A 1 18.59 -78.58 -83.29
N ASN A 2 17.90 -79.48 -82.64
CA ASN A 2 16.46 -79.47 -82.50
C ASN A 2 15.96 -78.15 -81.75
N SER A 3 14.89 -77.52 -82.19
CA SER A 3 14.38 -76.27 -81.62
C SER A 3 14.20 -76.30 -80.08
N ARG A 4 13.86 -77.45 -79.50
CA ARG A 4 13.82 -77.68 -78.04
C ARG A 4 15.18 -77.55 -77.34
N LYS A 5 16.28 -78.05 -78.01
CA LYS A 5 17.63 -77.89 -77.41
C LYS A 5 18.12 -76.44 -77.44
N LYS A 6 17.80 -75.68 -78.50
CA LYS A 6 18.05 -74.20 -78.55
C LYS A 6 17.28 -73.43 -77.48
N LEU A 7 16.03 -73.81 -77.21
CA LEU A 7 15.17 -73.15 -76.17
C LEU A 7 15.73 -73.47 -74.77
N VAL A 8 16.15 -74.76 -74.52
CA VAL A 8 16.70 -75.14 -73.21
C VAL A 8 18.02 -74.46 -72.97
N LEU A 9 18.86 -74.33 -74.00
CA LEU A 9 20.15 -73.64 -73.91
C LEU A 9 19.96 -72.14 -73.69
N ALA A 10 19.04 -71.53 -74.41
CA ALA A 10 18.67 -70.13 -74.21
C ALA A 10 18.12 -69.87 -72.82
N LEU A 11 17.18 -70.71 -72.34
CA LEU A 11 16.65 -70.60 -70.96
C LEU A 11 17.74 -70.83 -69.93
N GLY A 12 18.66 -71.76 -70.11
CA GLY A 12 19.79 -71.99 -69.21
C GLY A 12 20.75 -70.82 -69.14
N VAL A 13 21.05 -70.20 -70.31
CA VAL A 13 21.92 -68.99 -70.36
C VAL A 13 21.19 -67.80 -69.71
N THR A 14 19.89 -67.63 -69.98
CA THR A 14 19.13 -66.57 -69.36
C THR A 14 18.99 -66.72 -67.82
N ALA A 15 18.76 -67.94 -67.35
CA ALA A 15 18.69 -68.27 -65.91
C ALA A 15 20.04 -68.03 -65.26
N GLY A 16 21.15 -68.45 -65.91
CA GLY A 16 22.52 -68.24 -65.42
C GLY A 16 22.90 -66.74 -65.36
N ALA A 17 22.49 -65.99 -66.40
CA ALA A 17 22.67 -64.51 -66.38
C ALA A 17 21.84 -63.82 -65.27
N LEU A 18 20.61 -64.24 -65.07
CA LEU A 18 19.75 -63.69 -63.97
C LEU A 18 20.33 -64.08 -62.59
N ALA A 19 20.79 -65.30 -62.41
CA ALA A 19 21.46 -65.74 -61.17
C ALA A 19 22.74 -64.92 -60.94
N GLY A 20 23.57 -64.68 -62.01
CA GLY A 20 24.75 -63.83 -61.90
C GLY A 20 24.47 -62.39 -61.51
N VAL A 21 23.42 -61.78 -62.09
CA VAL A 21 22.96 -60.42 -61.68
C VAL A 21 22.44 -60.42 -60.27
N TYR A 22 21.65 -61.44 -59.87
CA TYR A 22 21.15 -61.58 -58.52
C TYR A 22 22.26 -61.69 -57.49
N CYS A 23 23.24 -62.53 -57.71
CA CYS A 23 24.39 -62.65 -56.84
C CYS A 23 25.26 -61.37 -56.81
N GLY A 24 25.50 -60.74 -57.94
CA GLY A 24 26.19 -59.43 -58.01
C GLY A 24 25.55 -58.37 -57.22
N VAL A 25 24.23 -58.18 -57.29
CA VAL A 25 23.49 -57.22 -56.53
C VAL A 25 23.48 -57.62 -55.02
N SER A 26 23.38 -58.92 -54.70
CA SER A 26 23.46 -59.37 -53.34
C SER A 26 24.85 -59.07 -52.73
N ILE A 27 25.91 -59.25 -53.42
CA ILE A 27 27.31 -58.91 -52.99
C ILE A 27 27.37 -57.33 -52.72
N TYR A 28 26.78 -56.53 -53.58
CA TYR A 28 26.78 -55.10 -53.41
C TYR A 28 26.08 -54.72 -52.05
N PHE A 29 24.95 -55.34 -51.75
CA PHE A 29 24.21 -55.05 -50.55
C PHE A 29 24.80 -55.68 -49.26
N ILE A 30 25.88 -56.37 -49.31
CA ILE A 30 26.65 -56.79 -48.13
C ILE A 30 27.14 -55.54 -47.37
N ASN A 31 27.59 -54.50 -48.11
CA ASN A 31 28.19 -53.28 -47.52
C ASN A 31 27.40 -52.03 -47.75
N HIS A 32 26.21 -52.09 -48.44
CA HIS A 32 25.38 -50.95 -48.75
C HIS A 32 23.96 -51.11 -48.24
N PHE A 33 23.38 -50.04 -47.74
CA PHE A 33 21.99 -50.00 -47.37
C PHE A 33 21.06 -50.16 -48.56
N TYR A 34 19.90 -50.74 -48.38
CA TYR A 34 18.86 -50.87 -49.40
C TYR A 34 18.38 -49.52 -49.87
N GLN A 35 17.83 -49.46 -51.11
CA GLN A 35 17.11 -48.26 -51.57
C GLN A 35 15.90 -47.95 -50.68
N GLY A 36 15.71 -46.68 -50.32
CA GLY A 36 14.65 -46.24 -49.40
C GLY A 36 14.99 -46.44 -47.91
N THR A 37 16.24 -46.77 -47.58
CA THR A 37 16.73 -46.84 -46.21
C THR A 37 16.95 -45.42 -45.67
N LYS A 38 16.29 -45.11 -44.56
CA LYS A 38 16.54 -43.89 -43.77
C LYS A 38 17.23 -44.24 -42.46
N VAL A 39 18.16 -43.41 -42.03
CA VAL A 39 18.84 -43.52 -40.75
C VAL A 39 18.67 -42.20 -40.01
N ALA A 40 18.06 -42.21 -38.84
CA ALA A 40 17.71 -41.01 -38.11
C ALA A 40 17.01 -39.96 -38.98
N GLY A 41 16.10 -40.42 -39.89
CA GLY A 41 15.33 -39.57 -40.79
C GLY A 41 16.07 -39.15 -42.07
N VAL A 42 17.38 -39.35 -42.18
CA VAL A 42 18.20 -39.00 -43.36
C VAL A 42 18.26 -40.17 -44.33
N ASP A 43 18.14 -39.91 -45.65
CA ASP A 43 18.19 -40.93 -46.71
C ASP A 43 19.65 -41.39 -46.96
N PHE A 44 19.91 -42.67 -46.70
CA PHE A 44 21.17 -43.35 -46.98
C PHE A 44 21.01 -44.50 -47.97
N SER A 45 20.05 -44.37 -48.87
CA SER A 45 19.83 -45.32 -49.97
C SER A 45 21.11 -45.57 -50.73
N MET A 46 21.50 -46.84 -50.88
CA MET A 46 22.67 -47.24 -51.67
C MET A 46 24.05 -46.77 -51.08
N LYS A 47 24.04 -46.26 -49.86
CA LYS A 47 25.24 -45.78 -49.17
C LYS A 47 25.81 -46.83 -48.24
N THR A 48 27.12 -46.70 -47.92
CA THR A 48 27.84 -47.56 -46.95
C THR A 48 27.65 -47.03 -45.50
N VAL A 49 28.03 -47.85 -44.53
CA VAL A 49 28.13 -47.46 -43.14
C VAL A 49 29.09 -46.30 -42.97
N ASP A 50 30.28 -46.36 -43.60
CA ASP A 50 31.34 -45.35 -43.54
C ASP A 50 30.83 -43.99 -44.07
N GLU A 51 30.04 -43.99 -45.17
CA GLU A 51 29.44 -42.78 -45.73
C GLU A 51 28.42 -42.17 -44.73
N ALA A 52 27.64 -43.02 -44.04
CA ALA A 52 26.69 -42.56 -43.01
C ALA A 52 27.45 -42.02 -41.79
N GLU A 53 28.48 -42.70 -41.32
CA GLU A 53 29.29 -42.23 -40.20
C GLU A 53 30.00 -40.90 -40.51
N THR A 54 30.58 -40.80 -41.72
CA THR A 54 31.18 -39.54 -42.20
C THR A 54 30.16 -38.39 -42.23
N TYR A 55 28.93 -38.66 -42.65
CA TYR A 55 27.88 -37.66 -42.62
C TYR A 55 27.57 -37.19 -41.19
N PHE A 56 27.37 -38.12 -40.22
CA PHE A 56 27.08 -37.76 -38.84
C PHE A 56 28.29 -37.08 -38.16
N ALA A 57 29.51 -37.52 -38.45
CA ALA A 57 30.72 -36.86 -37.97
C ALA A 57 30.77 -35.40 -38.44
N LYS A 58 30.48 -35.14 -39.74
CA LYS A 58 30.44 -33.79 -40.29
C LYS A 58 29.31 -32.92 -39.70
N GLN A 59 28.18 -33.52 -39.33
CA GLN A 59 27.11 -32.81 -38.63
C GLN A 59 27.56 -32.37 -37.24
N ILE A 60 28.27 -33.22 -36.51
CA ILE A 60 28.83 -32.92 -35.20
C ILE A 60 29.93 -31.84 -35.28
N ASP A 61 30.84 -31.95 -36.29
CA ASP A 61 31.91 -30.96 -36.50
C ASP A 61 31.36 -29.56 -36.83
N ASN A 62 30.21 -29.49 -37.52
CA ASN A 62 29.55 -28.25 -37.90
C ASN A 62 28.43 -27.83 -36.90
N TYR A 63 28.30 -28.49 -35.75
CA TYR A 63 27.28 -28.17 -34.78
C TYR A 63 27.43 -26.75 -34.27
N SER A 64 26.30 -26.03 -34.20
CA SER A 64 26.23 -24.68 -33.64
C SER A 64 24.83 -24.45 -33.05
N LEU A 65 24.80 -24.18 -31.77
CA LEU A 65 23.60 -23.78 -31.05
C LEU A 65 23.50 -22.26 -31.04
N THR A 66 22.47 -21.72 -31.66
CA THR A 66 22.18 -20.28 -31.63
C THR A 66 21.30 -19.94 -30.43
N VAL A 67 21.84 -19.16 -29.49
CA VAL A 67 21.15 -18.67 -28.28
C VAL A 67 20.54 -17.31 -28.57
N SER A 68 19.23 -17.21 -28.41
CA SER A 68 18.45 -16.01 -28.74
C SER A 68 17.86 -15.39 -27.46
N PRO A 69 18.39 -14.26 -26.98
CA PRO A 69 17.77 -13.51 -25.88
C PRO A 69 16.58 -12.69 -26.35
N LYS A 70 15.68 -12.30 -25.45
CA LYS A 70 14.57 -11.39 -25.69
C LYS A 70 15.06 -10.01 -26.16
N GLU A 71 16.20 -9.57 -25.63
CA GLU A 71 16.85 -8.30 -25.97
C GLU A 71 18.35 -8.54 -26.16
N GLY A 72 18.93 -7.89 -27.16
CA GLY A 72 20.34 -8.00 -27.49
C GLY A 72 20.64 -8.88 -28.71
N ALA A 73 21.91 -9.13 -28.98
CA ALA A 73 22.37 -9.93 -30.11
C ALA A 73 22.27 -11.43 -29.82
N LYS A 74 21.98 -12.21 -30.87
CA LYS A 74 22.11 -13.66 -30.81
C LYS A 74 23.58 -14.06 -30.64
N GLU A 75 23.83 -15.10 -29.89
CA GLU A 75 25.14 -15.65 -29.58
C GLU A 75 25.18 -17.13 -29.95
N ASN A 76 26.34 -17.67 -30.24
CA ASN A 76 26.46 -19.05 -30.67
C ASN A 76 27.44 -19.82 -29.78
N ILE A 77 27.13 -21.10 -29.53
CA ILE A 77 28.03 -22.08 -28.96
C ILE A 77 28.28 -23.12 -30.04
N THR A 78 29.51 -23.21 -30.54
CA THR A 78 29.87 -24.17 -31.58
C THR A 78 30.38 -25.49 -31.00
N GLY A 79 30.27 -26.56 -31.77
CA GLY A 79 30.87 -27.87 -31.40
C GLY A 79 32.36 -27.76 -31.12
N ALA A 80 33.09 -26.93 -31.85
CA ALA A 80 34.50 -26.65 -31.65
C ALA A 80 34.80 -26.03 -30.27
N ASP A 81 33.96 -25.06 -29.82
CA ASP A 81 34.13 -24.38 -28.54
C ASP A 81 34.07 -25.35 -27.35
N ILE A 82 33.30 -26.41 -27.47
CA ILE A 82 33.05 -27.40 -26.42
C ILE A 82 33.78 -28.73 -26.68
N SER A 83 34.71 -28.75 -27.65
CA SER A 83 35.44 -29.95 -28.05
C SER A 83 34.54 -31.14 -28.37
N MET A 84 33.41 -30.89 -29.02
CA MET A 84 32.43 -31.91 -29.41
C MET A 84 33.07 -32.85 -30.46
N LYS A 85 32.89 -34.14 -30.32
CA LYS A 85 33.41 -35.16 -31.23
C LYS A 85 32.38 -36.24 -31.46
N TYR A 86 32.24 -36.65 -32.72
CA TYR A 86 31.45 -37.82 -33.06
C TYR A 86 32.06 -39.08 -32.43
N ARG A 87 31.22 -39.94 -31.88
CA ARG A 87 31.59 -41.25 -31.36
C ARG A 87 31.01 -42.32 -32.27
N GLU A 88 31.91 -43.04 -32.95
CA GLU A 88 31.52 -44.22 -33.75
C GLU A 88 30.74 -45.23 -32.88
N GLY A 89 29.70 -45.79 -33.47
CA GLY A 89 28.84 -46.74 -32.79
C GLY A 89 28.45 -47.91 -33.64
N LYS A 90 28.47 -49.14 -33.08
CA LYS A 90 28.02 -50.36 -33.75
C LYS A 90 26.53 -50.39 -34.17
N GLY A 91 25.84 -49.28 -34.13
CA GLY A 91 24.42 -49.18 -34.47
C GLY A 91 24.12 -49.35 -35.94
N LEU A 92 24.94 -48.68 -36.78
CA LEU A 92 24.84 -48.78 -38.24
C LEU A 92 25.27 -50.12 -38.78
N GLU A 93 26.42 -50.62 -38.28
CA GLU A 93 26.92 -51.98 -38.63
C GLU A 93 25.84 -53.05 -38.31
N LYS A 94 25.30 -53.02 -37.08
CA LYS A 94 24.25 -53.96 -36.67
C LYS A 94 22.96 -53.83 -37.48
N ALA A 95 22.66 -52.67 -37.95
CA ALA A 95 21.48 -52.43 -38.79
C ALA A 95 21.72 -53.00 -40.20
N LEU A 96 22.93 -52.83 -40.75
CA LEU A 96 23.35 -53.40 -42.02
C LEU A 96 23.39 -54.94 -41.93
N GLU A 97 23.94 -55.53 -40.85
CA GLU A 97 23.98 -57.02 -40.62
C GLU A 97 22.55 -57.60 -40.63
N LYS A 98 21.57 -56.89 -40.07
CA LYS A 98 20.16 -57.32 -40.04
C LYS A 98 19.45 -57.22 -41.40
N GLN A 99 20.03 -56.53 -42.37
CA GLN A 99 19.43 -56.28 -43.69
C GLN A 99 19.33 -57.54 -44.55
N ASN A 100 20.12 -58.60 -44.39
CA ASN A 100 20.25 -59.79 -45.19
C ASN A 100 20.39 -59.52 -46.70
N ALA A 101 21.62 -59.31 -47.17
CA ALA A 101 21.95 -58.88 -48.54
C ALA A 101 21.30 -59.75 -49.65
N PHE A 102 20.95 -61.01 -49.38
CA PHE A 102 20.25 -61.87 -50.34
C PHE A 102 18.73 -61.61 -50.42
N PHE A 103 18.14 -60.79 -49.54
CA PHE A 103 16.72 -60.43 -49.59
C PHE A 103 16.53 -59.05 -50.21
N TRP A 104 17.49 -58.52 -51.00
CA TRP A 104 17.45 -57.21 -51.59
C TRP A 104 16.18 -56.94 -52.46
N PRO A 105 15.53 -57.91 -53.14
CA PRO A 105 14.28 -57.57 -53.86
C PRO A 105 13.17 -57.02 -53.00
N SER A 106 13.25 -57.25 -51.64
CA SER A 106 12.25 -56.70 -50.69
C SER A 106 12.30 -55.18 -50.64
N MET A 107 13.38 -54.51 -51.03
CA MET A 107 13.48 -53.05 -51.04
C MET A 107 12.46 -52.37 -51.96
N PHE A 108 11.87 -53.07 -52.93
CA PHE A 108 10.84 -52.49 -53.81
C PHE A 108 9.49 -52.33 -53.16
N TRP A 109 9.22 -53.01 -52.00
CA TRP A 109 7.96 -52.96 -51.27
C TRP A 109 8.12 -52.76 -49.78
N LYS A 110 9.36 -52.84 -49.22
CA LYS A 110 9.65 -52.63 -47.82
C LYS A 110 10.70 -51.56 -47.66
N LYS A 111 10.31 -50.37 -47.06
CA LYS A 111 11.24 -49.33 -46.68
C LYS A 111 11.83 -49.67 -45.31
N MET A 112 13.11 -49.35 -45.10
CA MET A 112 13.79 -49.53 -43.85
C MET A 112 14.03 -48.13 -43.19
N ASP A 113 13.54 -47.98 -41.97
CA ASP A 113 13.80 -46.81 -41.15
C ASP A 113 14.60 -47.26 -39.91
N ILE A 114 15.83 -46.77 -39.83
CA ILE A 114 16.80 -47.16 -38.79
C ILE A 114 16.84 -45.99 -37.78
N ASN A 115 16.24 -46.18 -36.62
CA ASN A 115 16.29 -45.21 -35.56
C ASN A 115 17.55 -45.48 -34.70
N ILE A 116 18.57 -44.63 -34.88
CA ILE A 116 19.77 -44.60 -34.03
C ILE A 116 19.91 -43.23 -33.43
N LYS A 117 20.38 -43.15 -32.18
CA LYS A 117 20.82 -41.90 -31.59
C LYS A 117 22.27 -41.64 -32.02
N THR A 118 22.53 -40.48 -32.62
CA THR A 118 23.88 -40.00 -32.90
C THR A 118 24.63 -39.92 -31.58
N LYS A 119 25.78 -40.57 -31.49
CA LYS A 119 26.62 -40.54 -30.29
C LYS A 119 27.74 -39.54 -30.49
N PHE A 120 27.89 -38.70 -29.49
CA PHE A 120 28.98 -37.72 -29.42
C PHE A 120 29.46 -37.58 -27.99
N ASP A 121 30.67 -37.09 -27.84
CA ASP A 121 31.24 -36.65 -26.59
C ASP A 121 31.54 -35.17 -26.67
N TYR A 122 31.42 -34.47 -25.56
CA TYR A 122 31.81 -33.07 -25.44
C TYR A 122 32.44 -32.81 -24.08
N ASP A 123 33.21 -31.75 -23.96
CA ASP A 123 33.80 -31.31 -22.71
C ASP A 123 32.81 -30.44 -21.93
N GLN A 124 32.26 -31.01 -20.86
CA GLN A 124 31.26 -30.34 -20.03
C GLN A 124 31.81 -29.05 -19.39
N THR A 125 33.09 -29.06 -18.96
CA THR A 125 33.73 -27.88 -18.36
C THR A 125 33.79 -26.74 -19.37
N LYS A 126 34.17 -27.04 -20.61
CA LYS A 126 34.19 -26.04 -21.68
C LYS A 126 32.80 -25.52 -22.02
N LEU A 127 31.77 -26.38 -22.03
CA LEU A 127 30.42 -25.96 -22.24
C LEU A 127 29.97 -24.95 -21.14
N GLU A 128 30.23 -25.28 -19.89
CA GLU A 128 29.91 -24.38 -18.77
C GLU A 128 30.67 -23.05 -18.87
N GLU A 129 31.96 -23.07 -19.28
CA GLU A 129 32.73 -21.85 -19.54
C GLU A 129 32.15 -21.02 -20.68
N GLN A 130 31.66 -21.62 -21.76
CA GLN A 130 31.04 -20.93 -22.87
C GLN A 130 29.71 -20.33 -22.45
N ILE A 131 28.88 -21.03 -21.68
CA ILE A 131 27.63 -20.52 -21.13
C ILE A 131 27.88 -19.25 -20.29
N GLN A 132 28.91 -19.28 -19.41
CA GLN A 132 29.27 -18.13 -18.59
C GLN A 132 29.76 -16.91 -19.40
N LYS A 133 30.32 -17.12 -20.60
CA LYS A 133 30.74 -16.01 -21.49
C LYS A 133 29.62 -15.38 -22.26
N LEU A 134 28.45 -15.99 -22.35
CA LEU A 134 27.30 -15.42 -23.03
C LEU A 134 26.88 -14.11 -22.34
N LYS A 135 26.78 -13.05 -23.10
CA LYS A 135 26.30 -11.74 -22.59
C LYS A 135 24.88 -11.84 -22.01
N CYS A 136 24.04 -12.66 -22.66
CA CYS A 136 22.68 -12.89 -22.17
C CYS A 136 22.63 -13.66 -20.85
N PHE A 137 23.67 -14.44 -20.50
CA PHE A 137 23.77 -15.15 -19.22
C PHE A 137 24.17 -14.22 -18.07
N GLN A 138 24.90 -13.14 -18.36
CA GLN A 138 25.39 -12.21 -17.35
C GLN A 138 24.28 -11.25 -16.89
N ASN A 139 23.97 -11.24 -15.59
CA ASN A 139 23.04 -10.30 -14.96
C ASN A 139 23.80 -9.05 -14.49
N ASN A 140 24.22 -8.23 -15.45
CA ASN A 140 24.91 -6.95 -15.23
C ASN A 140 23.95 -5.78 -15.10
N GLU A 141 24.49 -4.57 -14.99
CA GLU A 141 23.71 -3.32 -14.83
C GLU A 141 22.76 -3.01 -16.00
N ASP A 142 23.05 -3.55 -17.20
CA ASP A 142 22.21 -3.40 -18.38
C ASP A 142 20.90 -4.23 -18.32
N LYS A 143 20.78 -5.10 -17.30
CA LYS A 143 19.64 -6.00 -17.11
C LYS A 143 18.68 -5.48 -16.04
N THR A 144 17.40 -5.54 -16.34
CA THR A 144 16.33 -5.10 -15.46
C THR A 144 15.85 -6.23 -14.55
N ASP A 145 15.74 -5.97 -13.25
CA ASP A 145 15.11 -6.89 -12.31
C ASP A 145 13.60 -7.02 -12.57
N PRO A 146 13.02 -8.19 -12.37
CA PRO A 146 11.57 -8.31 -12.35
C PRO A 146 11.00 -7.59 -11.14
N VAL A 147 9.90 -6.86 -11.34
CA VAL A 147 9.16 -6.19 -10.27
C VAL A 147 7.75 -6.74 -10.23
N SER A 148 7.31 -7.18 -9.05
CA SER A 148 5.96 -7.71 -8.88
C SER A 148 4.87 -6.65 -9.07
N ALA A 149 3.75 -7.07 -9.62
CA ALA A 149 2.53 -6.28 -9.59
C ALA A 149 2.11 -6.01 -8.13
N LYS A 150 1.53 -4.84 -7.89
CA LYS A 150 1.11 -4.43 -6.54
C LYS A 150 -0.07 -3.45 -6.60
N PRO A 151 -0.85 -3.30 -5.51
CA PRO A 151 -1.80 -2.23 -5.40
C PRO A 151 -1.11 -0.86 -5.41
N GLU A 152 -1.75 0.15 -6.01
CA GLU A 152 -1.30 1.55 -6.02
C GLU A 152 -2.52 2.47 -5.97
N PHE A 153 -2.52 3.45 -5.05
CA PHE A 153 -3.59 4.43 -4.98
C PHE A 153 -3.39 5.51 -6.04
N ASN A 154 -4.35 5.68 -6.94
CA ASN A 154 -4.25 6.60 -8.07
C ASN A 154 -4.86 8.00 -7.79
N GLY A 155 -5.22 8.28 -6.53
CA GLY A 155 -5.89 9.52 -6.11
C GLY A 155 -7.42 9.37 -6.00
N ASP A 156 -7.99 8.29 -6.53
CA ASP A 156 -9.41 7.98 -6.47
C ASP A 156 -9.68 6.60 -5.84
N LYS A 157 -8.89 5.61 -6.23
CA LYS A 157 -9.01 4.23 -5.74
C LYS A 157 -7.68 3.49 -5.89
N PHE A 158 -7.56 2.34 -5.23
CA PHE A 158 -6.47 1.41 -5.48
C PHE A 158 -6.70 0.68 -6.80
N VAL A 159 -5.66 0.68 -7.64
CA VAL A 159 -5.58 -0.05 -8.92
C VAL A 159 -4.38 -1.00 -8.86
N VAL A 160 -4.35 -1.99 -9.75
CA VAL A 160 -3.17 -2.86 -9.87
C VAL A 160 -2.14 -2.14 -10.73
N LYS A 161 -0.98 -1.83 -10.16
CA LYS A 161 0.21 -1.46 -10.90
C LYS A 161 0.80 -2.72 -11.49
N GLN A 162 0.95 -2.75 -12.81
CA GLN A 162 1.44 -3.91 -13.54
C GLN A 162 2.88 -4.26 -13.15
N GLU A 163 3.19 -5.54 -13.26
CA GLU A 163 4.52 -6.06 -13.09
C GLU A 163 5.47 -5.60 -14.18
N VAL A 164 6.76 -5.62 -13.86
CA VAL A 164 7.85 -5.54 -14.84
C VAL A 164 8.48 -6.91 -14.93
N LEU A 165 8.40 -7.55 -16.10
CA LEU A 165 8.94 -8.90 -16.28
C LEU A 165 10.47 -8.95 -16.19
N GLY A 166 11.15 -7.83 -16.43
CA GLY A 166 12.60 -7.76 -16.38
C GLY A 166 13.29 -8.48 -17.55
N THR A 167 14.62 -8.43 -17.55
CA THR A 167 15.48 -9.04 -18.56
C THR A 167 16.62 -9.85 -17.94
N LYS A 168 16.67 -9.96 -16.59
CA LYS A 168 17.62 -10.85 -15.91
C LYS A 168 17.24 -12.31 -16.09
N VAL A 169 18.22 -13.14 -16.36
CA VAL A 169 18.02 -14.59 -16.51
C VAL A 169 18.13 -15.31 -15.17
N ASP A 170 17.38 -16.39 -15.04
CA ASP A 170 17.62 -17.42 -14.03
C ASP A 170 18.81 -18.28 -14.52
N GLN A 171 19.99 -18.00 -13.99
CA GLN A 171 21.23 -18.60 -14.44
C GLN A 171 21.26 -20.14 -14.28
N GLU A 172 20.65 -20.64 -13.21
CA GLU A 172 20.60 -22.10 -12.96
C GLU A 172 19.66 -22.79 -13.96
N VAL A 173 18.48 -22.21 -14.19
CA VAL A 173 17.53 -22.73 -15.17
C VAL A 173 18.10 -22.65 -16.57
N MET A 174 18.69 -21.52 -16.97
CA MET A 174 19.28 -21.33 -18.29
C MET A 174 20.43 -22.32 -18.52
N LYS A 175 21.33 -22.45 -17.55
CA LYS A 175 22.46 -23.41 -17.64
C LYS A 175 21.97 -24.84 -17.85
N SER A 176 21.04 -25.30 -17.03
CA SER A 176 20.48 -26.65 -17.10
C SER A 176 19.83 -26.95 -18.44
N LYS A 177 19.03 -25.99 -18.94
CA LYS A 177 18.33 -26.14 -20.22
C LYS A 177 19.25 -26.05 -21.42
N LEU A 178 20.29 -25.19 -21.40
CA LEU A 178 21.31 -25.14 -22.44
C LEU A 178 22.11 -26.44 -22.54
N ILE A 179 22.52 -27.04 -21.42
CA ILE A 179 23.16 -28.34 -21.41
C ILE A 179 22.24 -29.37 -22.08
N SER A 180 20.98 -29.41 -21.70
CA SER A 180 19.98 -30.32 -22.28
C SER A 180 19.78 -30.10 -23.79
N ALA A 181 19.81 -28.84 -24.26
CA ALA A 181 19.67 -28.49 -25.68
C ALA A 181 20.89 -29.01 -26.50
N VAL A 182 22.11 -28.84 -25.95
CA VAL A 182 23.34 -29.41 -26.55
C VAL A 182 23.24 -30.93 -26.62
N GLU A 183 22.82 -31.61 -25.55
CA GLU A 183 22.65 -33.08 -25.52
C GLU A 183 21.62 -33.60 -26.53
N ARG A 184 20.65 -32.77 -26.89
CA ARG A 184 19.63 -33.06 -27.93
C ARG A 184 20.05 -32.63 -29.34
N LEU A 185 21.23 -32.03 -29.49
CA LEU A 185 21.74 -31.45 -30.75
C LEU A 185 20.77 -30.43 -31.37
N GLU A 186 20.16 -29.62 -30.53
CA GLU A 186 19.30 -28.51 -30.99
C GLU A 186 20.16 -27.43 -31.65
N ASP A 187 19.64 -26.77 -32.68
CA ASP A 187 20.33 -25.70 -33.41
C ASP A 187 19.92 -24.31 -32.95
N LYS A 188 18.85 -24.22 -32.15
CA LYS A 188 18.28 -22.98 -31.62
C LYS A 188 17.87 -23.14 -30.18
N PHE A 189 18.06 -22.06 -29.42
CA PHE A 189 17.66 -21.97 -28.05
C PHE A 189 17.13 -20.55 -27.79
N ASP A 190 15.82 -20.38 -27.64
CA ASP A 190 15.21 -19.10 -27.32
C ASP A 190 14.95 -19.01 -25.81
N LEU A 191 15.54 -17.99 -25.16
CA LEU A 191 15.45 -17.84 -23.72
C LEU A 191 14.02 -17.59 -23.21
N ALA A 192 13.18 -16.97 -24.05
CA ALA A 192 11.80 -16.68 -23.66
C ALA A 192 10.91 -17.92 -23.83
N GLU A 193 11.07 -18.67 -24.93
CA GLU A 193 10.35 -19.92 -25.18
C GLU A 193 10.74 -20.98 -24.15
N GLU A 194 12.02 -20.99 -23.77
CA GLU A 194 12.58 -21.89 -22.76
C GLU A 194 12.38 -21.37 -21.31
N ASP A 195 11.68 -20.27 -21.10
CA ASP A 195 11.34 -19.76 -19.76
C ASP A 195 12.57 -19.59 -18.85
N CYS A 196 13.62 -18.95 -19.39
CA CYS A 196 14.91 -18.78 -18.71
C CYS A 196 15.06 -17.45 -17.97
N TYR A 197 14.04 -16.60 -17.91
CA TYR A 197 14.12 -15.32 -17.22
C TYR A 197 13.60 -15.43 -15.78
N LEU A 198 14.19 -14.61 -14.89
CA LEU A 198 13.65 -14.42 -13.56
C LEU A 198 12.22 -13.87 -13.67
N LYS A 199 11.34 -14.35 -12.82
CA LYS A 199 9.93 -13.96 -12.81
C LYS A 199 9.61 -13.08 -11.61
N PRO A 200 8.71 -12.09 -11.78
CA PRO A 200 8.14 -11.41 -10.63
C PRO A 200 7.34 -12.41 -9.80
N ARG A 201 7.32 -12.21 -8.48
CA ARG A 201 6.57 -13.08 -7.57
C ARG A 201 5.06 -13.01 -7.84
N TYR A 202 4.57 -11.81 -8.19
CA TYR A 202 3.18 -11.56 -8.52
C TYR A 202 3.05 -10.86 -9.86
N THR A 203 2.03 -11.26 -10.60
CA THR A 203 1.61 -10.61 -11.85
C THR A 203 0.27 -9.89 -11.64
N SER A 204 -0.15 -9.10 -12.60
CA SER A 204 -1.47 -8.45 -12.62
C SER A 204 -2.65 -9.43 -12.60
N GLU A 205 -2.40 -10.70 -12.98
CA GLU A 205 -3.36 -11.80 -12.93
C GLU A 205 -3.38 -12.53 -11.58
N SER A 206 -2.48 -12.18 -10.66
CA SER A 206 -2.37 -12.83 -9.35
C SER A 206 -3.58 -12.51 -8.47
N LYS A 207 -4.21 -13.56 -7.92
CA LYS A 207 -5.39 -13.43 -7.06
C LYS A 207 -5.09 -12.66 -5.78
N GLU A 208 -3.88 -12.80 -5.26
CA GLU A 208 -3.41 -12.13 -4.05
C GLU A 208 -3.38 -10.61 -4.24
N VAL A 209 -2.88 -10.13 -5.39
CA VAL A 209 -2.84 -8.69 -5.73
C VAL A 209 -4.26 -8.14 -5.91
N ALA A 210 -5.12 -8.90 -6.60
CA ALA A 210 -6.52 -8.52 -6.79
C ALA A 210 -7.26 -8.44 -5.44
N ALA A 211 -7.08 -9.43 -4.57
CA ALA A 211 -7.70 -9.47 -3.25
C ALA A 211 -7.21 -8.31 -2.35
N ALA A 212 -5.91 -8.02 -2.37
CA ALA A 212 -5.35 -6.89 -1.63
C ALA A 212 -5.93 -5.55 -2.13
N ARG A 213 -5.95 -5.32 -3.45
CA ARG A 213 -6.58 -4.15 -4.06
C ARG A 213 -8.05 -4.00 -3.64
N ASP A 214 -8.81 -5.09 -3.66
CA ASP A 214 -10.23 -5.06 -3.33
C ASP A 214 -10.44 -4.77 -1.84
N THR A 215 -9.66 -5.37 -0.96
CA THR A 215 -9.68 -5.09 0.49
C THR A 215 -9.32 -3.63 0.79
N LEU A 216 -8.30 -3.08 0.13
CA LEU A 216 -7.90 -1.68 0.27
C LEU A 216 -9.03 -0.73 -0.18
N ASN A 217 -9.69 -1.04 -1.30
CA ASN A 217 -10.84 -0.26 -1.79
C ASN A 217 -12.07 -0.40 -0.89
N ASP A 218 -12.25 -1.54 -0.25
CA ASP A 218 -13.32 -1.77 0.72
C ASP A 218 -13.20 -0.79 1.89
N TYR A 219 -12.01 -0.62 2.49
CA TYR A 219 -11.77 0.40 3.51
C TYR A 219 -12.00 1.81 2.97
N CYS A 220 -11.51 2.11 1.78
CA CYS A 220 -11.66 3.42 1.14
C CYS A 220 -13.10 3.75 0.68
N SER A 221 -14.04 2.82 0.81
CA SER A 221 -15.46 3.07 0.52
C SER A 221 -16.18 3.80 1.64
N ALA A 222 -15.58 3.87 2.84
CA ALA A 222 -16.10 4.67 3.94
C ALA A 222 -15.94 6.18 3.67
N SER A 223 -16.87 6.98 4.20
CA SER A 223 -16.82 8.44 4.16
C SER A 223 -17.51 8.99 5.39
N ILE A 224 -16.76 9.66 6.24
CA ILE A 224 -17.28 10.25 7.48
C ILE A 224 -17.12 11.77 7.38
N VAL A 225 -18.24 12.49 7.48
CA VAL A 225 -18.26 13.94 7.48
C VAL A 225 -18.58 14.42 8.89
N TYR A 226 -17.63 15.11 9.52
CA TYR A 226 -17.86 15.81 10.76
C TYR A 226 -18.44 17.18 10.45
N ASP A 227 -19.72 17.37 10.79
CA ASP A 227 -20.47 18.60 10.54
C ASP A 227 -20.54 19.44 11.81
N MET A 228 -19.72 20.47 11.87
CA MET A 228 -19.58 21.39 13.01
C MET A 228 -19.76 22.83 12.52
N PRO A 229 -20.99 23.27 12.18
CA PRO A 229 -21.18 24.54 11.53
C PRO A 229 -20.50 25.72 12.27
N PRO A 230 -19.83 26.62 11.55
CA PRO A 230 -19.73 26.73 10.08
C PRO A 230 -18.63 25.84 9.44
N VAL A 231 -18.02 24.92 10.16
CA VAL A 231 -16.89 24.09 9.74
C VAL A 231 -17.36 22.69 9.39
N GLN A 232 -16.71 22.08 8.41
CA GLN A 232 -16.83 20.65 8.12
C GLN A 232 -15.44 20.04 7.95
N GLU A 233 -15.25 18.81 8.44
CA GLU A 233 -14.05 18.00 8.21
C GLU A 233 -14.45 16.67 7.62
N VAL A 234 -13.72 16.20 6.61
CA VAL A 234 -14.09 15.00 5.85
C VAL A 234 -12.99 13.96 5.94
N VAL A 235 -13.33 12.81 6.47
CA VAL A 235 -12.51 11.59 6.39
C VAL A 235 -12.95 10.85 5.14
N ASP A 236 -12.23 11.07 4.06
CA ASP A 236 -12.50 10.51 2.75
C ASP A 236 -11.52 9.38 2.38
N LYS A 237 -11.76 8.76 1.24
CA LYS A 237 -10.91 7.70 0.67
C LYS A 237 -9.44 8.09 0.53
N LYS A 238 -9.14 9.38 0.28
CA LYS A 238 -7.77 9.86 0.13
C LYS A 238 -7.05 9.83 1.47
N LEU A 239 -7.71 10.30 2.52
CA LEU A 239 -7.17 10.25 3.88
C LEU A 239 -7.07 8.80 4.37
N ILE A 240 -8.13 8.00 4.20
CA ILE A 240 -8.16 6.59 4.60
C ILE A 240 -7.05 5.79 3.91
N SER A 241 -6.76 6.07 2.63
CA SER A 241 -5.69 5.38 1.89
C SER A 241 -4.31 5.54 2.54
N THR A 242 -4.07 6.63 3.29
CA THR A 242 -2.80 6.86 4.00
C THR A 242 -2.65 6.02 5.26
N TRP A 243 -3.72 5.44 5.75
CA TRP A 243 -3.76 4.56 6.92
C TRP A 243 -3.71 3.08 6.56
N LEU A 244 -3.50 2.77 5.26
CA LEU A 244 -3.47 1.42 4.73
C LEU A 244 -2.09 1.07 4.20
N SER A 245 -1.67 -0.17 4.41
CA SER A 245 -0.47 -0.74 3.82
C SER A 245 -0.68 -2.22 3.49
N TRP A 246 0.30 -2.83 2.82
CA TRP A 246 0.35 -4.27 2.57
C TRP A 246 1.79 -4.76 2.64
N ASP A 247 1.95 -6.03 2.97
CA ASP A 247 3.25 -6.70 3.04
C ASP A 247 3.63 -7.39 1.71
N ASP A 248 4.81 -8.03 1.70
CA ASP A 248 5.30 -8.80 0.55
C ASP A 248 4.44 -10.03 0.21
N ASN A 249 3.51 -10.42 1.07
CA ASN A 249 2.54 -11.49 0.85
C ASN A 249 1.16 -10.96 0.46
N MET A 250 1.03 -9.64 0.20
CA MET A 250 -0.22 -8.94 -0.11
C MET A 250 -1.24 -8.95 1.05
N ASN A 251 -0.79 -9.17 2.30
CA ASN A 251 -1.66 -9.01 3.46
C ASN A 251 -1.86 -7.52 3.74
N VAL A 252 -3.11 -7.08 3.74
CA VAL A 252 -3.48 -5.69 4.01
C VAL A 252 -3.48 -5.42 5.50
N THR A 253 -2.92 -4.29 5.89
CA THR A 253 -2.93 -3.77 7.27
C THR A 253 -3.63 -2.42 7.30
N PHE A 254 -4.60 -2.27 8.19
CA PHE A 254 -5.21 -1.00 8.55
C PHE A 254 -4.56 -0.49 9.85
N HIS A 255 -3.91 0.68 9.77
CA HIS A 255 -3.16 1.29 10.87
C HIS A 255 -4.08 2.09 11.79
N GLU A 256 -4.69 1.43 12.76
CA GLU A 256 -5.60 2.06 13.72
C GLU A 256 -4.94 3.16 14.55
N ASP A 257 -3.65 3.04 14.85
CA ASP A 257 -2.91 4.08 15.58
C ASP A 257 -2.81 5.40 14.78
N SER A 258 -2.78 5.32 13.45
CA SER A 258 -2.83 6.51 12.59
C SER A 258 -4.19 7.21 12.66
N VAL A 259 -5.27 6.45 12.87
CA VAL A 259 -6.61 7.01 13.09
C VAL A 259 -6.68 7.70 14.45
N ARG A 260 -6.11 7.12 15.50
CA ARG A 260 -6.04 7.74 16.83
C ARG A 260 -5.23 9.03 16.81
N GLU A 261 -4.10 9.03 16.11
CA GLU A 261 -3.27 10.23 15.92
C GLU A 261 -4.03 11.33 15.15
N PHE A 262 -4.77 10.95 14.10
CA PHE A 262 -5.64 11.89 13.40
C PHE A 262 -6.68 12.49 14.33
N MET A 263 -7.33 11.70 15.19
CA MET A 263 -8.33 12.21 16.13
C MET A 263 -7.73 13.14 17.19
N ASN A 264 -6.51 12.87 17.67
CA ASN A 264 -5.79 13.79 18.55
C ASN A 264 -5.54 15.14 17.85
N GLN A 265 -5.10 15.12 16.59
CA GLN A 265 -4.87 16.34 15.80
C GLN A 265 -6.18 17.07 15.48
N PHE A 266 -7.25 16.32 15.22
CA PHE A 266 -8.59 16.85 15.01
C PHE A 266 -9.09 17.57 16.25
N ALA A 267 -9.00 16.94 17.43
CA ALA A 267 -9.38 17.55 18.70
C ALA A 267 -8.56 18.82 18.95
N ALA A 268 -7.24 18.76 18.86
CA ALA A 268 -6.36 19.92 19.05
C ALA A 268 -6.66 21.08 18.10
N LYS A 269 -7.19 20.80 16.89
CA LYS A 269 -7.59 21.83 15.91
C LYS A 269 -8.89 22.55 16.28
N TYR A 270 -9.83 21.83 16.88
CA TYR A 270 -11.20 22.33 17.09
C TYR A 270 -11.56 22.58 18.54
N GLU A 271 -10.75 22.15 19.49
CA GLU A 271 -10.94 22.45 20.91
C GLU A 271 -10.59 23.88 21.23
N THR A 272 -11.43 24.50 22.06
CA THR A 272 -11.23 25.86 22.54
C THR A 272 -11.11 25.93 24.04
N LEU A 273 -11.45 24.86 24.76
CA LEU A 273 -11.29 24.80 26.22
C LEU A 273 -9.83 25.08 26.60
N TYR A 274 -9.63 26.02 27.54
CA TYR A 274 -8.32 26.55 27.99
C TYR A 274 -7.49 27.30 26.93
N SER A 275 -7.97 27.44 25.69
CA SER A 275 -7.24 28.15 24.64
C SER A 275 -7.22 29.68 24.84
N THR A 276 -6.34 30.35 24.11
CA THR A 276 -6.34 31.81 23.99
C THR A 276 -7.25 32.21 22.82
N ARG A 277 -8.17 33.12 23.08
CA ARG A 277 -9.19 33.56 22.11
C ARG A 277 -9.18 35.08 21.96
N PRO A 278 -9.27 35.60 20.72
CA PRO A 278 -9.31 37.05 20.48
C PRO A 278 -10.68 37.61 20.92
N LEU A 279 -10.65 38.83 21.46
CA LEU A 279 -11.83 39.56 21.87
C LEU A 279 -11.71 41.01 21.42
N THR A 280 -12.81 41.58 20.97
CA THR A 280 -12.97 43.03 20.81
C THR A 280 -14.05 43.48 21.77
N THR A 281 -13.68 44.32 22.71
CA THR A 281 -14.61 44.83 23.75
C THR A 281 -15.70 45.73 23.13
N PRO A 282 -16.81 45.99 23.80
CA PRO A 282 -17.82 46.93 23.35
C PRO A 282 -17.28 48.38 23.15
N THR A 283 -16.21 48.74 23.85
CA THR A 283 -15.48 50.01 23.66
C THR A 283 -14.55 50.07 22.47
N GLY A 284 -14.37 48.91 21.75
CA GLY A 284 -13.51 48.79 20.56
C GLY A 284 -12.04 48.46 20.87
N LYS A 285 -11.67 48.12 22.11
CA LYS A 285 -10.36 47.65 22.49
C LYS A 285 -10.18 46.20 22.03
N ALA A 286 -9.15 45.92 21.24
CA ALA A 286 -8.74 44.55 20.92
C ALA A 286 -7.90 43.99 22.07
N THR A 287 -8.25 42.80 22.55
CA THR A 287 -7.56 42.06 23.61
C THR A 287 -7.67 40.56 23.41
N GLU A 288 -7.12 39.76 24.29
CA GLU A 288 -7.20 38.29 24.28
C GLU A 288 -7.63 37.81 25.67
N VAL A 289 -8.34 36.69 25.67
CA VAL A 289 -8.70 35.99 26.91
C VAL A 289 -8.19 34.57 26.84
N SER A 290 -7.53 34.12 27.93
CA SER A 290 -6.96 32.77 28.05
C SER A 290 -7.50 32.05 29.28
N GLY A 291 -7.69 30.74 29.18
CA GLY A 291 -8.13 29.92 30.32
C GLY A 291 -9.64 29.95 30.54
N GLY A 292 -10.02 29.66 31.79
CA GLY A 292 -11.43 29.45 32.14
C GLY A 292 -11.86 27.99 31.93
N THR A 293 -13.15 27.73 32.13
CA THR A 293 -13.73 26.38 32.08
C THR A 293 -14.79 26.24 30.99
N TYR A 294 -14.90 27.19 30.08
CA TYR A 294 -15.83 27.19 28.97
C TYR A 294 -15.09 27.01 27.65
N GLY A 295 -15.64 26.20 26.75
CA GLY A 295 -15.08 25.94 25.44
C GLY A 295 -15.51 24.60 24.88
N TRP A 296 -15.15 24.31 23.65
CA TRP A 296 -15.29 23.00 23.04
C TRP A 296 -14.23 22.05 23.55
N ALA A 297 -14.64 20.84 23.95
CA ALA A 297 -13.77 19.71 24.22
C ALA A 297 -14.37 18.46 23.58
N ILE A 298 -13.60 17.80 22.75
CA ILE A 298 -13.99 16.61 21.98
C ILE A 298 -13.56 15.35 22.75
N ASP A 299 -14.37 14.31 22.75
CA ASP A 299 -13.96 12.98 23.24
C ASP A 299 -13.24 12.25 22.12
N GLU A 300 -11.98 12.64 21.88
CA GLU A 300 -11.15 12.11 20.80
C GLU A 300 -10.89 10.60 20.94
N ALA A 301 -10.79 10.13 22.17
CA ALA A 301 -10.55 8.71 22.44
C ALA A 301 -11.76 7.84 22.11
N ALA A 302 -12.95 8.28 22.49
CA ALA A 302 -14.19 7.58 22.14
C ALA A 302 -14.44 7.66 20.62
N GLU A 303 -14.22 8.82 20.02
CA GLU A 303 -14.45 8.99 18.59
C GLU A 303 -13.45 8.19 17.73
N ALA A 304 -12.21 8.05 18.15
CA ALA A 304 -11.23 7.23 17.42
C ALA A 304 -11.72 5.78 17.25
N GLU A 305 -12.25 5.18 18.32
CA GLU A 305 -12.78 3.80 18.24
C GLU A 305 -14.04 3.71 17.34
N VAL A 306 -14.90 4.72 17.40
CA VAL A 306 -16.07 4.79 16.51
C VAL A 306 -15.64 4.97 15.06
N LEU A 307 -14.68 5.85 14.78
CA LEU A 307 -14.15 6.09 13.43
C LEU A 307 -13.49 4.84 12.85
N ILE A 308 -12.69 4.13 13.64
CA ILE A 308 -12.11 2.83 13.26
C ILE A 308 -13.21 1.83 12.88
N ALA A 309 -14.25 1.72 13.71
CA ALA A 309 -15.38 0.83 13.45
C ALA A 309 -16.13 1.24 12.17
N SER A 310 -16.41 2.53 12.00
CA SER A 310 -17.11 3.06 10.81
C SER A 310 -16.34 2.78 9.51
N ILE A 311 -15.00 2.91 9.52
CA ILE A 311 -14.17 2.59 8.37
C ILE A 311 -14.22 1.08 8.07
N LYS A 312 -14.09 0.24 9.10
CA LYS A 312 -14.20 -1.23 8.95
C LYS A 312 -15.56 -1.67 8.42
N ASN A 313 -16.62 -0.96 8.81
CA ASN A 313 -18.00 -1.21 8.39
C ASN A 313 -18.36 -0.53 7.05
N ARG A 314 -17.44 0.26 6.45
CA ARG A 314 -17.66 0.97 5.18
C ARG A 314 -18.81 1.98 5.27
N GLU A 315 -18.94 2.64 6.40
CA GLU A 315 -20.04 3.58 6.63
C GLU A 315 -19.86 4.88 5.84
N VAL A 316 -20.98 5.41 5.37
CA VAL A 316 -21.08 6.74 4.77
C VAL A 316 -22.04 7.54 5.66
N VAL A 317 -21.48 8.45 6.47
CA VAL A 317 -22.24 9.13 7.51
C VAL A 317 -21.80 10.59 7.67
N THR A 318 -22.78 11.45 7.98
CA THR A 318 -22.54 12.83 8.44
C THR A 318 -22.96 12.90 9.90
N LYS A 319 -22.07 13.39 10.77
CA LYS A 319 -22.32 13.47 12.21
C LYS A 319 -21.51 14.58 12.86
N GLU A 320 -21.87 14.99 14.07
CA GLU A 320 -20.97 15.71 14.97
C GLU A 320 -20.03 14.71 15.69
N PRO A 321 -18.82 15.13 16.09
CA PRO A 321 -18.02 14.33 17.02
C PRO A 321 -18.67 14.31 18.41
N PRO A 322 -18.41 13.31 19.25
CA PRO A 322 -18.81 13.34 20.64
C PRO A 322 -18.04 14.42 21.39
N TYR A 323 -18.74 15.18 22.23
CA TYR A 323 -18.15 16.25 23.01
C TYR A 323 -18.16 15.90 24.51
N ILE A 324 -17.01 16.11 25.17
CA ILE A 324 -16.92 16.17 26.63
C ILE A 324 -17.60 17.46 27.10
N GLN A 325 -17.38 18.56 26.36
CA GLN A 325 -18.00 19.86 26.66
C GLN A 325 -18.34 20.59 25.36
N ARG A 326 -19.47 21.32 25.37
CA ARG A 326 -19.95 22.12 24.24
C ARG A 326 -19.82 23.61 24.54
N ALA A 327 -19.60 24.39 23.47
CA ALA A 327 -19.68 25.82 23.44
C ALA A 327 -20.85 26.27 22.50
N ALA A 328 -21.00 27.54 22.31
CA ALA A 328 -22.14 28.07 21.52
C ALA A 328 -21.94 27.92 20.01
N VAL A 329 -20.72 28.19 19.52
CA VAL A 329 -20.40 28.17 18.07
C VAL A 329 -18.95 27.67 17.86
N HIS A 330 -18.67 27.07 16.68
CA HIS A 330 -17.31 26.69 16.25
C HIS A 330 -16.61 27.86 15.53
N GLU A 331 -16.45 28.98 16.22
CA GLU A 331 -15.75 30.17 15.74
C GLU A 331 -14.64 30.57 16.71
N ALA A 332 -13.81 31.55 16.36
CA ALA A 332 -12.74 32.05 17.22
C ALA A 332 -13.26 32.58 18.57
N GLN A 333 -14.45 33.12 18.60
CA GLN A 333 -15.21 33.52 19.82
C GLN A 333 -16.31 32.49 20.02
N ASP A 334 -15.97 31.36 20.62
CA ASP A 334 -16.86 30.20 20.76
C ASP A 334 -18.05 30.40 21.71
N TRP A 335 -18.05 31.49 22.45
CA TRP A 335 -19.17 31.90 23.30
C TRP A 335 -20.35 32.56 22.54
N GLY A 336 -20.19 32.79 21.22
CA GLY A 336 -21.23 33.30 20.35
C GLY A 336 -21.54 34.81 20.58
N LYS A 337 -22.80 35.20 20.33
CA LYS A 337 -23.22 36.60 20.34
C LYS A 337 -23.97 37.02 21.60
N THR A 338 -24.19 36.10 22.55
CA THR A 338 -24.90 36.38 23.81
C THR A 338 -24.05 35.91 24.97
N PHE A 339 -23.47 36.86 25.71
CA PHE A 339 -22.51 36.57 26.78
C PHE A 339 -22.37 37.76 27.73
N ILE A 340 -21.76 37.52 28.88
CA ILE A 340 -21.34 38.55 29.82
C ILE A 340 -19.86 38.82 29.61
N GLU A 341 -19.45 40.07 29.47
CA GLU A 341 -18.08 40.53 29.44
C GLU A 341 -17.73 41.30 30.72
N VAL A 342 -16.59 41.06 31.31
CA VAL A 342 -16.06 41.79 32.46
C VAL A 342 -14.64 42.25 32.14
N ASP A 343 -14.44 43.56 32.02
CA ASP A 343 -13.11 44.15 31.98
C ASP A 343 -12.62 44.37 33.43
N LEU A 344 -11.65 43.55 33.84
CA LEU A 344 -11.09 43.56 35.19
C LEU A 344 -10.21 44.80 35.42
N THR A 345 -9.75 45.47 34.37
CA THR A 345 -8.99 46.71 34.45
C THR A 345 -9.91 47.92 34.60
N GLU A 346 -10.92 47.99 33.72
CA GLU A 346 -11.89 49.09 33.73
C GLU A 346 -12.92 48.97 34.87
N GLN A 347 -13.01 47.78 35.50
CA GLN A 347 -13.96 47.47 36.56
C GLN A 347 -15.42 47.70 36.09
N HIS A 348 -15.69 47.24 34.86
CA HIS A 348 -16.97 47.38 34.21
C HIS A 348 -17.43 46.05 33.60
N MET A 349 -18.72 45.82 33.53
CA MET A 349 -19.30 44.67 32.89
C MET A 349 -20.35 45.06 31.88
N TRP A 350 -20.42 44.31 30.80
CA TRP A 350 -21.47 44.37 29.79
C TRP A 350 -22.17 43.01 29.68
N TYR A 351 -23.49 43.04 29.56
CA TYR A 351 -24.25 41.91 29.05
C TYR A 351 -24.59 42.16 27.59
N ILE A 352 -24.05 41.33 26.72
CA ILE A 352 -24.27 41.38 25.27
C ILE A 352 -25.36 40.36 24.94
N ALA A 353 -26.43 40.80 24.25
CA ALA A 353 -27.48 39.94 23.74
C ALA A 353 -27.57 40.12 22.21
N ASP A 354 -27.44 39.01 21.48
CA ASP A 354 -27.46 38.99 20.01
C ASP A 354 -26.49 40.00 19.37
N GLY A 355 -25.31 40.16 20.00
CA GLY A 355 -24.24 41.05 19.53
C GLY A 355 -24.41 42.53 19.88
N ASN A 356 -25.42 42.90 20.70
CA ASN A 356 -25.65 44.27 21.14
C ASN A 356 -25.56 44.39 22.66
N VAL A 357 -25.02 45.48 23.17
CA VAL A 357 -25.04 45.76 24.61
C VAL A 357 -26.49 45.98 25.06
N ALA A 358 -26.98 45.02 25.84
CA ALA A 358 -28.34 45.05 26.39
C ALA A 358 -28.39 45.61 27.81
N PHE A 359 -27.29 45.47 28.56
CA PHE A 359 -27.15 46.01 29.92
C PHE A 359 -25.66 46.21 30.22
N GLU A 360 -25.33 47.24 31.02
CA GLU A 360 -23.97 47.48 31.50
C GLU A 360 -24.00 48.12 32.89
N THR A 361 -22.94 47.87 33.66
CA THR A 361 -22.80 48.47 34.99
C THR A 361 -21.35 48.39 35.48
N ASP A 362 -20.97 49.36 36.32
CA ASP A 362 -19.68 49.28 37.03
C ASP A 362 -19.74 48.16 38.09
N VAL A 363 -18.58 47.54 38.33
CA VAL A 363 -18.43 46.44 39.28
C VAL A 363 -17.24 46.68 40.20
N VAL A 364 -17.10 45.86 41.25
CA VAL A 364 -15.89 45.76 42.05
C VAL A 364 -15.48 44.30 42.11
N THR A 365 -14.33 43.99 41.55
CA THR A 365 -13.82 42.62 41.48
C THR A 365 -12.87 42.30 42.65
N GLY A 366 -12.23 41.14 42.61
CA GLY A 366 -11.33 40.67 43.64
C GLY A 366 -10.10 41.55 43.83
N ARG A 367 -9.66 41.69 45.12
CA ARG A 367 -8.45 42.47 45.44
C ARG A 367 -7.21 41.88 44.73
N PRO A 368 -6.49 42.70 43.97
CA PRO A 368 -5.31 42.25 43.25
C PRO A 368 -4.28 41.56 44.18
N TYR A 369 -3.56 40.56 43.64
CA TYR A 369 -2.56 39.76 44.30
C TYR A 369 -3.00 38.84 45.45
N GLU A 370 -4.03 39.23 46.21
CA GLU A 370 -4.52 38.42 47.36
C GLU A 370 -5.70 37.54 46.95
N HIS A 371 -6.67 38.14 46.24
CA HIS A 371 -7.94 37.54 45.87
C HIS A 371 -8.38 37.90 44.44
N SER A 372 -7.46 37.92 43.48
CA SER A 372 -7.78 38.35 42.12
C SER A 372 -8.92 37.53 41.52
N THR A 373 -9.86 38.18 40.88
CA THR A 373 -10.85 37.53 40.02
C THR A 373 -10.16 36.86 38.87
N PRO A 374 -10.33 35.54 38.60
CA PRO A 374 -9.61 34.82 37.56
C PRO A 374 -10.08 35.27 36.18
N ALA A 375 -9.13 35.71 35.33
CA ALA A 375 -9.42 35.92 33.90
C ALA A 375 -9.68 34.57 33.22
N GLY A 376 -10.47 34.57 32.16
CA GLY A 376 -10.82 33.38 31.39
C GLY A 376 -12.24 33.40 30.85
N VAL A 377 -12.60 32.35 30.19
CA VAL A 377 -14.00 32.16 29.74
C VAL A 377 -14.67 31.09 30.58
N TYR A 378 -15.81 31.45 31.13
CA TYR A 378 -16.60 30.66 32.07
C TYR A 378 -18.04 30.59 31.61
N SER A 379 -18.93 30.04 32.40
CA SER A 379 -20.38 30.15 32.27
C SER A 379 -21.05 30.31 33.63
N ILE A 380 -22.23 30.89 33.64
CA ILE A 380 -23.07 30.86 34.83
C ILE A 380 -23.43 29.43 35.15
N LEU A 381 -23.01 28.95 36.33
CA LEU A 381 -23.20 27.54 36.74
C LEU A 381 -24.64 27.29 37.20
N TRP A 382 -25.16 28.18 38.09
CA TRP A 382 -26.56 28.20 38.57
C TRP A 382 -26.93 29.58 39.01
N MET A 383 -28.16 29.78 39.43
CA MET A 383 -28.69 31.06 39.87
C MET A 383 -29.53 30.86 41.11
N THR A 384 -29.30 31.68 42.15
CA THR A 384 -30.03 31.59 43.45
C THR A 384 -30.33 32.97 43.99
N MET A 385 -31.51 33.14 44.62
CA MET A 385 -31.89 34.34 45.35
C MET A 385 -31.87 34.12 46.84
N ASN A 386 -31.61 35.22 47.59
CA ASN A 386 -31.70 35.25 49.05
C ASN A 386 -30.84 34.14 49.73
N THR A 387 -29.55 34.11 49.40
CA THR A 387 -28.58 33.10 49.95
C THR A 387 -27.51 33.77 50.81
N VAL A 388 -26.75 32.98 51.51
CA VAL A 388 -25.60 33.42 52.33
C VAL A 388 -24.31 32.90 51.73
N LEU A 389 -23.45 33.78 51.30
CA LEU A 389 -22.09 33.43 50.88
C LEU A 389 -21.26 33.17 52.13
N VAL A 390 -20.52 32.06 52.11
CA VAL A 390 -19.69 31.60 53.21
C VAL A 390 -18.27 31.54 52.77
N GLY A 391 -17.35 32.25 53.43
CA GLY A 391 -15.92 32.27 53.16
C GLY A 391 -15.24 30.94 53.50
N ASN A 392 -13.94 30.86 53.25
CA ASN A 392 -13.14 29.71 53.67
C ASN A 392 -13.19 29.51 55.16
N ILE A 393 -13.07 28.25 55.62
CA ILE A 393 -12.95 27.94 57.03
C ILE A 393 -11.56 28.27 57.51
N ASP A 394 -11.41 29.15 58.47
CA ASP A 394 -10.16 29.42 59.15
C ASP A 394 -9.67 28.18 59.90
N PRO A 395 -8.48 27.61 59.59
CA PRO A 395 -7.98 26.42 60.18
C PRO A 395 -7.74 26.52 61.69
N GLU A 396 -7.52 27.73 62.22
CA GLU A 396 -7.20 27.97 63.63
C GLU A 396 -8.48 28.06 64.47
N THR A 397 -9.50 28.69 63.93
CA THR A 397 -10.75 28.94 64.67
C THR A 397 -11.86 27.94 64.33
N GLY A 398 -11.79 27.31 63.17
CA GLY A 398 -12.87 26.44 62.64
C GLY A 398 -14.09 27.21 62.16
N GLU A 399 -14.05 28.54 62.18
CA GLU A 399 -15.15 29.40 61.72
C GLU A 399 -14.91 29.92 60.30
N PRO A 400 -15.93 30.25 59.52
CA PRO A 400 -15.73 30.85 58.19
C PRO A 400 -15.25 32.30 58.32
N GLU A 401 -14.36 32.73 57.43
CA GLU A 401 -13.82 34.10 57.35
C GLU A 401 -14.93 35.16 57.26
N TYR A 402 -16.03 34.82 56.58
CA TYR A 402 -17.23 35.69 56.51
C TYR A 402 -18.50 34.86 56.28
N ARG A 403 -19.64 35.47 56.64
CA ARG A 403 -20.99 35.05 56.28
C ARG A 403 -21.76 36.26 55.79
N THR A 404 -21.98 36.34 54.42
CA THR A 404 -22.53 37.52 53.82
C THR A 404 -23.88 37.20 53.13
N PRO A 405 -25.02 37.72 53.60
CA PRO A 405 -26.28 37.56 52.88
C PRO A 405 -26.28 38.38 51.61
N VAL A 406 -26.75 37.76 50.52
CA VAL A 406 -26.91 38.42 49.21
C VAL A 406 -28.30 38.12 48.66
N ASN A 407 -28.88 39.06 47.86
CA ASN A 407 -30.17 38.85 47.24
C ASN A 407 -30.08 38.04 45.98
N TYR A 408 -28.99 38.18 45.22
CA TYR A 408 -28.76 37.51 43.93
C TYR A 408 -27.39 36.88 43.96
N TRP A 409 -27.28 35.56 43.56
CA TRP A 409 -26.04 34.83 43.43
C TRP A 409 -25.98 34.08 42.11
N MET A 410 -24.96 34.34 41.33
CA MET A 410 -24.73 33.78 39.99
C MET A 410 -23.26 33.32 39.88
N PRO A 411 -22.92 32.12 40.38
CA PRO A 411 -21.54 31.64 40.38
C PRO A 411 -21.06 31.27 38.98
N VAL A 412 -19.76 31.51 38.73
CA VAL A 412 -19.03 31.17 37.49
C VAL A 412 -17.95 30.12 37.73
N THR A 413 -17.55 29.89 38.99
CA THR A 413 -16.62 28.85 39.36
C THR A 413 -17.13 28.01 40.50
N TYR A 414 -16.74 26.74 40.57
CA TYR A 414 -17.01 25.88 41.74
C TYR A 414 -16.21 26.26 43.00
N SER A 415 -15.16 27.09 42.84
CA SER A 415 -14.38 27.66 43.94
C SER A 415 -15.08 28.88 44.61
N GLY A 416 -16.26 29.28 44.13
CA GLY A 416 -17.06 30.31 44.79
C GLY A 416 -16.89 31.74 44.21
N VAL A 417 -16.32 31.88 42.98
CA VAL A 417 -16.33 33.16 42.27
C VAL A 417 -17.64 33.30 41.48
N GLY A 418 -18.28 34.45 41.58
CA GLY A 418 -19.54 34.73 40.87
C GLY A 418 -19.99 36.18 41.02
N PHE A 419 -21.12 36.52 40.39
CA PHE A 419 -21.76 37.81 40.49
C PHE A 419 -22.73 37.82 41.64
N HIS A 420 -22.75 38.93 42.43
CA HIS A 420 -23.74 39.15 43.47
C HIS A 420 -23.90 40.64 43.82
N ASP A 421 -24.99 40.99 44.40
CA ASP A 421 -25.21 42.34 44.96
C ASP A 421 -24.32 42.59 46.17
N ALA A 422 -23.77 43.80 46.28
CA ALA A 422 -22.90 44.19 47.40
C ALA A 422 -23.35 45.55 47.97
N ILE A 423 -24.42 45.51 48.75
CA ILE A 423 -25.04 46.70 49.30
C ILE A 423 -24.16 47.46 50.29
N TRP A 424 -23.07 46.88 50.76
CA TRP A 424 -22.06 47.50 51.64
C TRP A 424 -21.00 48.29 50.91
N GLN A 425 -20.95 48.19 49.53
CA GLN A 425 -20.03 48.96 48.75
C GLN A 425 -20.48 50.42 48.60
N PRO A 426 -19.58 51.40 48.84
CA PRO A 426 -19.96 52.81 48.77
C PRO A 426 -20.18 53.31 47.35
N TYR A 427 -19.51 52.74 46.37
CA TYR A 427 -19.64 52.99 44.94
C TYR A 427 -19.03 51.79 44.16
N PHE A 428 -19.13 51.80 42.84
CA PHE A 428 -18.61 50.73 41.96
C PHE A 428 -17.71 51.35 40.89
N GLY A 429 -16.85 50.52 40.27
CA GLY A 429 -15.94 50.98 39.24
C GLY A 429 -14.63 51.61 39.76
N GLY A 430 -13.75 51.96 38.81
CA GLY A 430 -12.49 52.62 39.08
C GLY A 430 -11.51 51.82 39.94
N ASP A 431 -10.77 52.52 40.79
CA ASP A 431 -9.68 51.91 41.58
C ASP A 431 -10.15 51.30 42.91
N LEU A 432 -11.47 51.21 43.18
CA LEU A 432 -11.94 50.74 44.47
C LEU A 432 -11.51 49.32 44.81
N TYR A 433 -11.39 48.46 43.80
CA TYR A 433 -10.96 47.06 43.98
C TYR A 433 -9.55 46.92 44.59
N TRP A 434 -8.66 47.93 44.49
CA TRP A 434 -7.38 47.92 45.15
C TRP A 434 -7.47 48.03 46.69
N SER A 435 -8.42 48.79 47.18
CA SER A 435 -8.58 49.04 48.60
C SER A 435 -9.74 48.29 49.26
N ASN A 436 -10.80 48.06 48.52
CA ASN A 436 -12.03 47.41 49.02
C ASN A 436 -12.55 46.34 48.01
N GLY A 437 -11.61 45.65 47.38
CA GLY A 437 -11.93 44.53 46.46
C GLY A 437 -12.50 43.32 47.22
N SER A 438 -13.20 42.49 46.47
CA SER A 438 -13.80 41.22 46.96
C SER A 438 -12.76 40.13 47.23
N HIS A 439 -13.19 38.95 47.68
CA HIS A 439 -12.41 37.74 47.72
C HIS A 439 -12.44 36.94 46.40
N GLY A 440 -12.65 37.67 45.26
CA GLY A 440 -12.64 37.10 43.89
C GLY A 440 -13.97 37.27 43.17
N CYS A 441 -15.07 37.54 43.88
CA CYS A 441 -16.37 37.74 43.30
C CYS A 441 -16.48 39.07 42.52
N ILE A 442 -17.47 39.17 41.67
CA ILE A 442 -17.84 40.36 40.91
C ILE A 442 -19.02 41.04 41.66
N ASN A 443 -18.68 42.02 42.48
CA ASN A 443 -19.64 42.79 43.28
C ASN A 443 -20.36 43.78 42.39
N MET A 444 -21.71 43.84 42.51
CA MET A 444 -22.57 44.66 41.69
C MET A 444 -23.48 45.56 42.56
N PRO A 445 -23.98 46.69 42.05
CA PRO A 445 -25.12 47.38 42.63
C PRO A 445 -26.31 46.40 42.71
N LEU A 446 -27.17 46.58 43.75
CA LEU A 446 -28.34 45.74 43.96
C LEU A 446 -29.29 45.70 42.75
N ASP A 447 -29.57 46.85 42.17
CA ASP A 447 -30.42 47.00 40.99
C ASP A 447 -29.74 46.42 39.73
N GLY A 448 -28.39 46.54 39.62
CA GLY A 448 -27.61 45.92 38.59
C GLY A 448 -27.63 44.39 38.68
N ALA A 449 -27.44 43.83 39.87
CA ALA A 449 -27.53 42.38 40.08
C ALA A 449 -28.95 41.84 39.80
N ALA A 450 -30.00 42.56 40.19
CA ALA A 450 -31.37 42.20 39.91
C ALA A 450 -31.65 42.20 38.39
N THR A 451 -31.14 43.21 37.67
CA THR A 451 -31.31 43.36 36.22
C THR A 451 -30.60 42.21 35.50
N LEU A 452 -29.31 41.97 35.79
CA LEU A 452 -28.54 40.88 35.18
C LEU A 452 -29.21 39.54 35.45
N TYR A 453 -29.61 39.25 36.70
CA TYR A 453 -30.29 38.02 37.09
C TYR A 453 -31.58 37.76 36.26
N SER A 454 -32.28 38.80 35.90
CA SER A 454 -33.54 38.71 35.09
C SER A 454 -33.27 38.40 33.61
N MET A 455 -32.06 38.69 33.11
CA MET A 455 -31.73 38.63 31.68
C MET A 455 -30.98 37.35 31.29
N ILE A 456 -30.34 36.68 32.23
CA ILE A 456 -29.47 35.55 31.96
C ILE A 456 -30.05 34.21 32.43
N VAL A 457 -29.44 33.12 32.00
CA VAL A 457 -29.79 31.77 32.43
C VAL A 457 -28.50 30.97 32.77
N PRO A 458 -28.59 29.89 33.54
CA PRO A 458 -27.46 28.96 33.69
C PRO A 458 -26.93 28.54 32.32
N GLY A 459 -25.58 28.47 32.15
CA GLY A 459 -24.91 28.22 30.88
C GLY A 459 -24.59 29.50 30.09
N THR A 460 -25.11 30.70 30.45
CA THR A 460 -24.70 31.96 29.80
C THR A 460 -23.17 32.12 29.91
N PRO A 461 -22.44 32.30 28.80
CA PRO A 461 -21.00 32.47 28.81
C PRO A 461 -20.58 33.76 29.52
N VAL A 462 -19.44 33.73 30.18
CA VAL A 462 -18.83 34.84 30.90
C VAL A 462 -17.36 34.95 30.50
N VAL A 463 -17.01 36.08 29.92
CA VAL A 463 -15.66 36.42 29.46
C VAL A 463 -15.06 37.46 30.42
N MET A 464 -14.00 37.10 31.13
CA MET A 464 -13.33 37.98 32.08
C MET A 464 -11.88 38.20 31.59
N HIS A 465 -11.53 39.47 31.39
CA HIS A 465 -10.19 39.81 30.86
C HIS A 465 -9.65 41.10 31.50
N TYR A 466 -8.37 41.42 31.20
CA TYR A 466 -7.71 42.65 31.60
C TYR A 466 -7.56 43.62 30.44
#